data_a81b89a8d8037850169b77da11e15cd1
#
_entry.id   a81b89a8d8037850169b77da11e15cd1
#
_cell.length_a   1.000
_cell.length_b   1.000
_cell.length_c   1.000
_cell.angle_alpha   90.00
_cell.angle_beta   90.00
_cell.angle_gamma   90.00
#
_symmetry.space_group_name_H-M   'P 1'
#
loop_
_entity.id
_entity.type
_entity.pdbx_description
1 polymer ?
#
loop_
_entity_poly.entity_id
_entity_poly.type
_entity_poly.pdbx_seq_one_letter_code
_entity_poly.pdbx_strand_id
1 'polypeptide(L)'
;MAHDQISSRIEGMRSLTPAHRLKAVAEATGLNGDDQRLLAGESALPLQTGDGMIENVVGKFELPLGVATNFTVNGKDYLVPMAVEEPSVVAAASYMARIARGCGGFYASSTAPIMRAQIQVLGLKDPDSARLRLLENAADLIEKANSKDKVLVGLGGGGKDVEVHLFDDTPIGPMLVLHLLVDVRDA
;
A
#
# COMPACT_ATOMS: atom_id res chain seq x y z
N MET A 1 20.86 16.73 10.80
CA MET A 1 19.76 17.71 10.75
C MET A 1 18.64 17.13 11.58
N ALA A 2 18.24 17.80 12.66
CA ALA A 2 17.11 17.39 13.47
C ALA A 2 15.87 17.44 12.57
N HIS A 3 15.23 16.29 12.31
CA HIS A 3 13.89 16.28 11.78
C HIS A 3 13.01 16.88 12.88
N ASP A 4 12.58 18.14 12.70
CA ASP A 4 11.55 18.74 13.54
C ASP A 4 10.38 17.76 13.58
N GLN A 5 9.98 17.35 14.78
CA GLN A 5 8.88 16.38 14.94
C GLN A 5 7.62 17.04 14.40
N ILE A 6 7.09 16.47 13.31
CA ILE A 6 5.79 16.85 12.76
C ILE A 6 4.76 16.73 13.88
N SER A 7 3.99 17.80 14.12
CA SER A 7 2.82 17.71 14.99
C SER A 7 1.58 17.36 14.18
N SER A 8 0.91 16.28 14.52
CA SER A 8 -0.37 15.93 13.91
C SER A 8 -1.57 16.70 14.47
N ARG A 9 -1.37 17.55 15.49
CA ARG A 9 -2.39 18.41 16.05
C ARG A 9 -2.47 19.73 15.30
N ILE A 10 -3.51 19.87 14.47
CA ILE A 10 -3.88 21.15 13.84
C ILE A 10 -5.21 21.60 14.45
N GLU A 11 -5.15 22.60 15.32
CA GLU A 11 -6.34 23.13 15.99
C GLU A 11 -7.24 23.85 15.00
N GLY A 12 -8.56 23.71 15.20
CA GLY A 12 -9.55 24.38 14.38
C GLY A 12 -9.61 23.96 12.91
N MET A 13 -8.96 22.87 12.51
CA MET A 13 -8.87 22.41 11.12
C MET A 13 -10.21 22.40 10.39
N ARG A 14 -11.29 22.00 11.07
CA ARG A 14 -12.65 21.95 10.50
C ARG A 14 -13.19 23.33 10.12
N SER A 15 -12.81 24.37 10.84
CA SER A 15 -13.32 25.74 10.64
C SER A 15 -12.54 26.52 9.58
N LEU A 16 -11.39 26.00 9.12
CA LEU A 16 -10.57 26.62 8.09
C LEU A 16 -11.17 26.42 6.69
N THR A 17 -10.89 27.36 5.79
CA THR A 17 -11.15 27.17 4.35
C THR A 17 -10.22 26.11 3.76
N PRO A 18 -10.54 25.50 2.61
CA PRO A 18 -9.63 24.53 1.96
C PRO A 18 -8.20 25.05 1.76
N ALA A 19 -8.04 26.28 1.30
CA ALA A 19 -6.73 26.91 1.12
C ALA A 19 -5.96 27.07 2.45
N HIS A 20 -6.64 27.48 3.53
CA HIS A 20 -6.00 27.58 4.84
C HIS A 20 -5.67 26.21 5.44
N ARG A 21 -6.48 25.16 5.17
CA ARG A 21 -6.17 23.79 5.56
C ARG A 21 -4.91 23.29 4.86
N LEU A 22 -4.84 23.49 3.54
CA LEU A 22 -3.66 23.10 2.75
C LEU A 22 -2.41 23.81 3.27
N LYS A 23 -2.49 25.10 3.55
CA LYS A 23 -1.39 25.86 4.12
C LYS A 23 -0.93 25.29 5.47
N ALA A 24 -1.86 25.01 6.38
CA ALA A 24 -1.56 24.44 7.70
C ALA A 24 -0.91 23.03 7.58
N VAL A 25 -1.37 22.20 6.66
CA VAL A 25 -0.76 20.90 6.38
C VAL A 25 0.65 21.08 5.80
N ALA A 26 0.82 21.99 4.86
CA ALA A 26 2.12 22.27 4.25
C ALA A 26 3.16 22.76 5.27
N GLU A 27 2.77 23.66 6.16
CA GLU A 27 3.61 24.15 7.26
C GLU A 27 4.01 23.00 8.22
N ALA A 28 3.07 22.10 8.52
CA ALA A 28 3.33 20.98 9.42
C ALA A 28 4.20 19.88 8.79
N THR A 29 4.18 19.73 7.46
CA THR A 29 4.82 18.59 6.75
C THR A 29 6.00 19.01 5.89
N GLY A 30 6.21 20.31 5.66
CA GLY A 30 7.26 20.82 4.77
C GLY A 30 6.96 20.61 3.28
N LEU A 31 5.68 20.52 2.86
CA LEU A 31 5.31 20.45 1.46
C LEU A 31 5.80 21.68 0.69
N ASN A 32 6.47 21.45 -0.43
CA ASN A 32 6.96 22.53 -1.29
C ASN A 32 5.81 23.21 -2.08
N GLY A 33 6.12 24.31 -2.79
CA GLY A 33 5.11 25.07 -3.51
C GLY A 33 4.49 24.31 -4.69
N ASP A 34 5.24 23.38 -5.32
CA ASP A 34 4.74 22.59 -6.44
C ASP A 34 3.72 21.56 -5.95
N ASP A 35 4.00 20.87 -4.83
CA ASP A 35 3.08 19.96 -4.18
C ASP A 35 1.80 20.67 -3.73
N GLN A 36 1.92 21.88 -3.19
CA GLN A 36 0.75 22.66 -2.77
C GLN A 36 -0.13 23.07 -3.96
N ARG A 37 0.46 23.47 -5.10
CA ARG A 37 -0.29 23.77 -6.33
C ARG A 37 -1.00 22.55 -6.89
N LEU A 38 -0.33 21.38 -6.87
CA LEU A 38 -0.91 20.11 -7.27
C LEU A 38 -2.14 19.78 -6.42
N LEU A 39 -2.01 19.87 -5.09
CA LEU A 39 -3.10 19.57 -4.15
C LEU A 39 -4.23 20.62 -4.20
N ALA A 40 -3.93 21.87 -4.58
CA ALA A 40 -4.95 22.90 -4.80
C ALA A 40 -5.76 22.68 -6.09
N GLY A 41 -5.42 21.70 -6.91
CA GLY A 41 -6.09 21.41 -8.18
C GLY A 41 -5.63 22.30 -9.34
N GLU A 42 -4.55 23.06 -9.19
CA GLU A 42 -3.98 23.90 -10.26
C GLU A 42 -3.30 23.06 -11.36
N SER A 43 -2.99 21.81 -11.05
CA SER A 43 -2.39 20.85 -11.99
C SER A 43 -3.15 19.52 -11.92
N ALA A 44 -4.06 19.29 -12.87
CA ALA A 44 -4.77 18.03 -12.98
C ALA A 44 -3.85 16.93 -13.53
N LEU A 45 -4.08 15.66 -13.13
CA LEU A 45 -3.41 14.50 -13.72
C LEU A 45 -3.59 14.51 -15.25
N PRO A 46 -2.52 14.55 -16.07
CA PRO A 46 -2.65 14.49 -17.52
C PRO A 46 -3.36 13.21 -17.95
N LEU A 47 -4.27 13.29 -18.95
CA LEU A 47 -5.01 12.10 -19.41
C LEU A 47 -4.07 11.03 -19.95
N GLN A 48 -2.99 11.42 -20.61
CA GLN A 48 -1.96 10.51 -21.12
C GLN A 48 -1.25 9.75 -19.99
N THR A 49 -1.05 10.38 -18.84
CA THR A 49 -0.49 9.71 -17.66
C THR A 49 -1.49 8.67 -17.13
N GLY A 50 -2.78 9.03 -17.07
CA GLY A 50 -3.84 8.11 -16.70
C GLY A 50 -3.93 6.90 -17.63
N ASP A 51 -3.81 7.12 -18.93
CA ASP A 51 -3.82 6.06 -19.96
C ASP A 51 -2.65 5.07 -19.80
N GLY A 52 -1.52 5.53 -19.25
CA GLY A 52 -0.40 4.66 -18.90
C GLY A 52 -0.54 3.92 -17.55
N MET A 53 -1.55 4.26 -16.75
CA MET A 53 -1.76 3.66 -15.41
C MET A 53 -2.71 2.46 -15.42
N ILE A 54 -3.74 2.52 -16.28
CA ILE A 54 -4.76 1.46 -16.42
C ILE A 54 -5.18 1.34 -17.90
N GLU A 55 -5.82 0.22 -18.26
CA GLU A 55 -6.32 -0.02 -19.60
C GLU A 55 -7.62 0.74 -19.88
N ASN A 56 -7.88 1.04 -21.16
CA ASN A 56 -9.15 1.57 -21.68
C ASN A 56 -9.60 2.89 -21.04
N VAL A 57 -8.68 3.79 -20.75
CA VAL A 57 -8.98 5.09 -20.13
C VAL A 57 -9.85 5.94 -21.02
N VAL A 58 -11.00 6.38 -20.50
CA VAL A 58 -11.93 7.30 -21.19
C VAL A 58 -11.97 8.68 -20.55
N GLY A 59 -11.36 8.85 -19.35
CA GLY A 59 -11.40 10.10 -18.61
C GLY A 59 -10.76 9.96 -17.24
N LYS A 60 -11.01 10.95 -16.37
CA LYS A 60 -10.54 11.00 -14.98
C LYS A 60 -11.72 11.16 -14.05
N PHE A 61 -11.59 10.61 -12.85
CA PHE A 61 -12.56 10.78 -11.79
C PHE A 61 -11.88 11.40 -10.57
N GLU A 62 -12.44 12.50 -10.07
CA GLU A 62 -11.87 13.25 -8.96
C GLU A 62 -12.58 12.89 -7.65
N LEU A 63 -11.80 12.59 -6.60
CA LEU A 63 -12.28 12.38 -5.24
C LEU A 63 -11.75 13.48 -4.32
N PRO A 64 -12.56 13.95 -3.34
CA PRO A 64 -12.06 14.86 -2.32
C PRO A 64 -10.93 14.22 -1.52
N LEU A 65 -9.84 14.97 -1.31
CA LEU A 65 -8.74 14.57 -0.44
C LEU A 65 -8.83 15.35 0.87
N GLY A 66 -9.15 14.65 1.95
CA GLY A 66 -9.10 15.18 3.31
C GLY A 66 -7.83 14.74 4.04
N VAL A 67 -7.57 15.35 5.21
CA VAL A 67 -6.46 14.95 6.09
C VAL A 67 -7.00 14.71 7.49
N ALA A 68 -6.85 13.49 7.98
CA ALA A 68 -7.15 13.14 9.36
C ALA A 68 -5.97 13.53 10.27
N THR A 69 -6.31 14.13 11.40
CA THR A 69 -5.38 14.71 12.38
C THR A 69 -5.31 13.88 13.66
N ASN A 70 -4.44 14.27 14.59
CA ASN A 70 -4.27 13.72 15.93
C ASN A 70 -3.67 12.29 15.99
N PHE A 71 -3.30 11.69 14.90
CA PHE A 71 -2.69 10.36 14.93
C PHE A 71 -1.31 10.41 15.57
N THR A 72 -1.10 9.52 16.54
CA THR A 72 0.20 9.15 17.08
C THR A 72 0.32 7.64 16.95
N VAL A 73 1.33 7.16 16.22
CA VAL A 73 1.58 5.73 16.01
C VAL A 73 3.02 5.43 16.43
N ASN A 74 3.19 4.48 17.32
CA ASN A 74 4.50 4.11 17.89
C ASN A 74 5.29 5.32 18.42
N GLY A 75 4.56 6.26 19.07
CA GLY A 75 5.14 7.47 19.65
C GLY A 75 5.47 8.59 18.66
N LYS A 76 5.16 8.41 17.35
CA LYS A 76 5.39 9.41 16.31
C LYS A 76 4.07 9.94 15.76
N ASP A 77 4.00 11.25 15.52
CA ASP A 77 2.82 11.92 14.96
C ASP A 77 2.74 11.77 13.45
N TYR A 78 1.51 11.59 12.95
CA TYR A 78 1.20 11.48 11.53
C TYR A 78 -0.04 12.28 11.16
N LEU A 79 0.02 12.98 10.04
CA LEU A 79 -1.15 13.48 9.30
C LEU A 79 -1.51 12.44 8.25
N VAL A 80 -2.76 11.95 8.26
CA VAL A 80 -3.19 10.83 7.42
C VAL A 80 -4.07 11.34 6.27
N PRO A 81 -3.58 11.35 5.01
CA PRO A 81 -4.39 11.70 3.87
C PRO A 81 -5.45 10.64 3.61
N MET A 82 -6.67 11.06 3.27
CA MET A 82 -7.81 10.21 3.01
C MET A 82 -8.58 10.71 1.80
N ALA A 83 -8.56 9.95 0.70
CA ALA A 83 -9.41 10.20 -0.46
C ALA A 83 -10.74 9.48 -0.24
N VAL A 84 -11.80 10.23 0.00
CA VAL A 84 -13.12 9.68 0.36
C VAL A 84 -14.24 10.55 -0.22
N GLU A 85 -15.35 9.91 -0.60
CA GLU A 85 -16.58 10.56 -1.06
C GLU A 85 -17.63 10.72 0.05
N GLU A 86 -17.47 10.01 1.17
CA GLU A 86 -18.48 9.95 2.23
C GLU A 86 -18.22 11.01 3.31
N PRO A 87 -19.24 11.76 3.73
CA PRO A 87 -19.16 12.69 4.87
C PRO A 87 -18.80 11.97 6.17
N SER A 88 -18.17 12.69 7.08
CA SER A 88 -17.86 12.27 8.45
C SER A 88 -16.71 11.28 8.63
N VAL A 89 -16.26 10.56 7.59
CA VAL A 89 -15.16 9.55 7.70
C VAL A 89 -13.87 10.19 8.23
N VAL A 90 -13.42 11.29 7.62
CA VAL A 90 -12.21 12.01 8.07
C VAL A 90 -12.38 12.60 9.48
N ALA A 91 -13.58 13.11 9.78
CA ALA A 91 -13.89 13.65 11.09
C ALA A 91 -13.90 12.56 12.17
N ALA A 92 -14.50 11.41 11.90
CA ALA A 92 -14.53 10.27 12.80
C ALA A 92 -13.12 9.72 13.06
N ALA A 93 -12.32 9.54 12.03
CA ALA A 93 -10.92 9.12 12.15
C ALA A 93 -10.11 10.07 13.03
N SER A 94 -10.21 11.39 12.78
CA SER A 94 -9.53 12.41 13.58
C SER A 94 -10.00 12.46 15.04
N TYR A 95 -11.30 12.23 15.27
CA TYR A 95 -11.90 12.22 16.61
C TYR A 95 -11.43 11.01 17.40
N MET A 96 -11.46 9.82 16.81
CA MET A 96 -10.97 8.59 17.45
C MET A 96 -9.48 8.65 17.71
N ALA A 97 -8.70 9.18 16.76
CA ALA A 97 -7.27 9.39 16.95
C ALA A 97 -6.98 10.35 18.13
N ARG A 98 -7.79 11.38 18.32
CA ARG A 98 -7.69 12.29 19.47
C ARG A 98 -7.94 11.59 20.80
N ILE A 99 -8.92 10.68 20.86
CA ILE A 99 -9.19 9.87 22.07
C ILE A 99 -8.02 8.94 22.34
N ALA A 100 -7.57 8.16 21.35
CA ALA A 100 -6.46 7.24 21.48
C ALA A 100 -5.16 7.93 21.90
N ARG A 101 -4.92 9.15 21.38
CA ARG A 101 -3.74 9.96 21.73
C ARG A 101 -3.65 10.23 23.24
N GLY A 102 -4.79 10.45 23.91
CA GLY A 102 -4.84 10.63 25.37
C GLY A 102 -4.31 9.43 26.17
N CYS A 103 -4.29 8.25 25.55
CA CYS A 103 -3.81 6.97 26.11
C CYS A 103 -2.49 6.50 25.49
N GLY A 104 -1.72 7.37 24.82
CA GLY A 104 -0.45 7.05 24.19
C GLY A 104 -0.51 6.81 22.68
N GLY A 105 -1.68 6.85 22.06
CA GLY A 105 -1.87 6.66 20.62
C GLY A 105 -2.05 5.19 20.24
N PHE A 106 -1.61 4.85 19.03
CA PHE A 106 -1.69 3.52 18.47
C PHE A 106 -0.33 2.83 18.50
N TYR A 107 -0.33 1.52 18.70
CA TYR A 107 0.84 0.67 18.53
C TYR A 107 0.61 -0.26 17.37
N ALA A 108 1.53 -0.29 16.43
CA ALA A 108 1.44 -1.09 15.20
C ALA A 108 2.78 -1.76 14.89
N SER A 109 2.68 -2.95 14.33
CA SER A 109 3.81 -3.65 13.71
C SER A 109 3.35 -4.24 12.38
N SER A 110 4.28 -4.46 11.47
CA SER A 110 4.03 -5.10 10.19
C SER A 110 5.02 -6.25 9.96
N THR A 111 4.60 -7.24 9.21
CA THR A 111 5.50 -8.25 8.64
C THR A 111 6.32 -7.64 7.50
N ALA A 112 7.32 -8.39 7.01
CA ALA A 112 8.01 -8.02 5.77
C ALA A 112 7.01 -7.86 4.60
N PRO A 113 7.29 -7.00 3.61
CA PRO A 113 6.39 -6.72 2.49
C PRO A 113 6.43 -7.86 1.47
N ILE A 114 5.95 -9.03 1.88
CA ILE A 114 5.95 -10.25 1.06
C ILE A 114 4.53 -10.52 0.55
N MET A 115 4.36 -10.42 -0.75
CA MET A 115 3.17 -10.90 -1.45
C MET A 115 3.30 -12.37 -1.83
N ARG A 116 2.16 -13.07 -1.93
CA ARG A 116 2.09 -14.44 -2.41
C ARG A 116 1.42 -14.48 -3.77
N ALA A 117 2.18 -14.80 -4.82
CA ALA A 117 1.60 -15.20 -6.08
C ALA A 117 1.24 -16.69 -6.01
N GLN A 118 0.05 -17.04 -6.49
CA GLN A 118 -0.47 -18.41 -6.37
C GLN A 118 -0.63 -19.06 -7.74
N ILE A 119 -0.15 -20.29 -7.86
CA ILE A 119 -0.35 -21.13 -9.05
C ILE A 119 -0.99 -22.44 -8.60
N GLN A 120 -2.18 -22.73 -9.13
CA GLN A 120 -2.85 -24.00 -8.91
C GLN A 120 -2.41 -25.03 -9.97
N VAL A 121 -2.04 -26.22 -9.52
CA VAL A 121 -1.67 -27.34 -10.39
C VAL A 121 -2.64 -28.49 -10.15
N LEU A 122 -3.38 -28.85 -11.18
CA LEU A 122 -4.48 -29.81 -11.15
C LEU A 122 -4.18 -31.03 -12.02
N GLY A 123 -4.98 -32.08 -11.88
CA GLY A 123 -4.90 -33.28 -12.72
C GLY A 123 -3.62 -34.09 -12.50
N LEU A 124 -3.04 -34.03 -11.33
CA LEU A 124 -1.81 -34.73 -10.96
C LEU A 124 -2.08 -36.19 -10.70
N LYS A 125 -1.26 -37.10 -11.32
CA LYS A 125 -1.29 -38.53 -11.07
C LYS A 125 -0.57 -38.92 -9.77
N ASP A 126 0.46 -38.17 -9.44
CA ASP A 126 1.28 -38.33 -8.23
C ASP A 126 1.60 -36.93 -7.66
N PRO A 127 0.74 -36.44 -6.78
CA PRO A 127 0.89 -35.10 -6.18
C PRO A 127 2.18 -34.97 -5.34
N ASP A 128 2.56 -36.01 -4.60
CA ASP A 128 3.74 -35.96 -3.74
C ASP A 128 5.03 -35.83 -4.56
N SER A 129 5.20 -36.65 -5.59
CA SER A 129 6.34 -36.51 -6.50
C SER A 129 6.35 -35.18 -7.24
N ALA A 130 5.18 -34.67 -7.60
CA ALA A 130 5.08 -33.34 -8.24
C ALA A 130 5.48 -32.21 -7.26
N ARG A 131 5.08 -32.30 -6.00
CA ARG A 131 5.46 -31.38 -4.93
C ARG A 131 6.98 -31.35 -4.74
N LEU A 132 7.60 -32.54 -4.62
CA LEU A 132 9.05 -32.63 -4.46
C LEU A 132 9.80 -32.00 -5.64
N ARG A 133 9.38 -32.29 -6.87
CA ARG A 133 9.99 -31.68 -8.08
C ARG A 133 9.88 -30.16 -8.10
N LEU A 134 8.75 -29.59 -7.66
CA LEU A 134 8.60 -28.13 -7.57
C LEU A 134 9.57 -27.52 -6.54
N LEU A 135 9.71 -28.16 -5.38
CA LEU A 135 10.63 -27.72 -4.34
C LEU A 135 12.10 -27.87 -4.74
N GLU A 136 12.47 -28.96 -5.41
CA GLU A 136 13.82 -29.17 -5.96
C GLU A 136 14.21 -28.12 -6.99
N ASN A 137 13.25 -27.59 -7.75
CA ASN A 137 13.45 -26.56 -8.76
C ASN A 137 13.11 -25.14 -8.27
N ALA A 138 12.99 -24.92 -6.96
CA ALA A 138 12.60 -23.63 -6.40
C ALA A 138 13.51 -22.49 -6.85
N ALA A 139 14.82 -22.70 -6.90
CA ALA A 139 15.79 -21.71 -7.34
C ALA A 139 15.55 -21.26 -8.79
N ASP A 140 15.34 -22.22 -9.70
CA ASP A 140 15.06 -21.95 -11.11
C ASP A 140 13.71 -21.21 -11.30
N LEU A 141 12.71 -21.56 -10.49
CA LEU A 141 11.41 -20.89 -10.50
C LEU A 141 11.53 -19.43 -10.07
N ILE A 142 12.30 -19.17 -9.00
CA ILE A 142 12.58 -17.82 -8.51
C ILE A 142 13.34 -17.00 -9.57
N GLU A 143 14.40 -17.56 -10.16
CA GLU A 143 15.17 -16.90 -11.21
C GLU A 143 14.30 -16.57 -12.42
N LYS A 144 13.47 -17.52 -12.85
CA LYS A 144 12.55 -17.34 -13.96
C LYS A 144 11.53 -16.21 -13.69
N ALA A 145 10.98 -16.16 -12.48
CA ALA A 145 10.09 -15.09 -12.06
C ALA A 145 10.80 -13.73 -12.05
N ASN A 146 11.99 -13.66 -11.45
CA ASN A 146 12.79 -12.45 -11.36
C ASN A 146 13.25 -11.93 -12.73
N SER A 147 13.40 -12.81 -13.71
CA SER A 147 13.73 -12.42 -15.08
C SER A 147 12.60 -11.65 -15.78
N LYS A 148 11.35 -11.75 -15.29
CA LYS A 148 10.16 -11.12 -15.86
C LYS A 148 9.94 -9.71 -15.34
N ASP A 149 10.31 -9.43 -14.10
CA ASP A 149 10.19 -8.11 -13.49
C ASP A 149 11.55 -7.58 -13.03
N LYS A 150 12.29 -7.03 -14.00
CA LYS A 150 13.61 -6.45 -13.74
C LYS A 150 13.54 -5.14 -12.94
N VAL A 151 12.39 -4.44 -12.99
CA VAL A 151 12.21 -3.19 -12.26
C VAL A 151 12.11 -3.49 -10.77
N LEU A 152 11.22 -4.40 -10.39
CA LEU A 152 11.06 -4.80 -8.99
C LEU A 152 12.38 -5.36 -8.41
N VAL A 153 13.08 -6.20 -9.17
CA VAL A 153 14.39 -6.74 -8.76
C VAL A 153 15.42 -5.62 -8.61
N GLY A 154 15.44 -4.65 -9.53
CA GLY A 154 16.33 -3.48 -9.47
C GLY A 154 16.10 -2.60 -8.23
N LEU A 155 14.89 -2.55 -7.70
CA LEU A 155 14.52 -1.89 -6.45
C LEU A 155 14.87 -2.71 -5.19
N GLY A 156 15.43 -3.92 -5.35
CA GLY A 156 15.80 -4.82 -4.25
C GLY A 156 14.71 -5.80 -3.81
N GLY A 157 13.56 -5.79 -4.50
CA GLY A 157 12.44 -6.72 -4.34
C GLY A 157 12.65 -8.05 -5.09
N GLY A 158 11.54 -8.60 -5.58
CA GLY A 158 11.50 -9.82 -6.39
C GLY A 158 11.20 -11.09 -5.61
N GLY A 159 11.14 -12.22 -6.32
CA GLY A 159 10.92 -13.55 -5.75
C GLY A 159 12.02 -13.92 -4.77
N LYS A 160 11.62 -14.42 -3.61
CA LYS A 160 12.54 -14.76 -2.51
C LYS A 160 12.46 -16.22 -2.12
N ASP A 161 11.27 -16.84 -2.21
CA ASP A 161 11.07 -18.22 -1.78
C ASP A 161 9.87 -18.85 -2.50
N VAL A 162 9.75 -20.17 -2.41
CA VAL A 162 8.65 -20.97 -2.96
C VAL A 162 8.12 -21.89 -1.88
N GLU A 163 6.82 -21.84 -1.64
CA GLU A 163 6.10 -22.79 -0.80
C GLU A 163 5.17 -23.65 -1.68
N VAL A 164 5.04 -24.94 -1.40
CA VAL A 164 4.12 -25.83 -2.14
C VAL A 164 3.22 -26.56 -1.15
N HIS A 165 1.94 -26.28 -1.26
CA HIS A 165 0.89 -26.85 -0.41
C HIS A 165 0.11 -27.90 -1.20
N LEU A 166 -0.08 -29.08 -0.59
CA LEU A 166 -0.91 -30.15 -1.13
C LEU A 166 -2.27 -30.12 -0.44
N PHE A 167 -3.33 -30.14 -1.23
CA PHE A 167 -4.71 -30.33 -0.81
C PHE A 167 -5.22 -31.64 -1.41
N ASP A 168 -5.32 -32.68 -0.60
CA ASP A 168 -5.67 -34.04 -1.04
C ASP A 168 -7.17 -34.19 -1.35
N ASP A 169 -8.02 -33.50 -0.60
CA ASP A 169 -9.48 -33.59 -0.69
C ASP A 169 -10.07 -32.25 -1.13
N THR A 170 -10.24 -32.08 -2.44
CA THR A 170 -10.96 -30.97 -3.02
C THR A 170 -12.07 -31.46 -3.97
N PRO A 171 -13.12 -30.66 -4.23
CA PRO A 171 -14.18 -31.05 -5.17
C PRO A 171 -13.72 -31.39 -6.59
N ILE A 172 -12.50 -31.04 -6.95
CA ILE A 172 -11.89 -31.25 -8.27
C ILE A 172 -10.72 -32.24 -8.24
N GLY A 173 -10.57 -32.98 -7.13
CA GLY A 173 -9.48 -33.91 -6.90
C GLY A 173 -8.25 -33.27 -6.24
N PRO A 174 -7.15 -34.03 -6.11
CA PRO A 174 -5.93 -33.51 -5.50
C PRO A 174 -5.38 -32.30 -6.24
N MET A 175 -4.94 -31.28 -5.48
CA MET A 175 -4.46 -30.01 -6.00
C MET A 175 -3.18 -29.59 -5.26
N LEU A 176 -2.16 -29.16 -6.02
CA LEU A 176 -1.07 -28.39 -5.45
C LEU A 176 -1.31 -26.91 -5.64
N VAL A 177 -0.97 -26.14 -4.62
CA VAL A 177 -0.87 -24.68 -4.72
C VAL A 177 0.57 -24.28 -4.45
N LEU A 178 1.21 -23.78 -5.48
CA LEU A 178 2.53 -23.18 -5.37
C LEU A 178 2.38 -21.71 -5.02
N HIS A 179 3.00 -21.28 -3.93
CA HIS A 179 3.16 -19.87 -3.58
C HIS A 179 4.56 -19.42 -3.95
N LEU A 180 4.68 -18.44 -4.83
CA LEU A 180 5.91 -17.69 -5.00
C LEU A 180 5.86 -16.50 -4.04
N LEU A 181 6.79 -16.41 -3.12
CA LEU A 181 6.93 -15.31 -2.16
C LEU A 181 7.72 -14.19 -2.80
N VAL A 182 7.07 -13.04 -2.98
CA VAL A 182 7.62 -11.89 -3.69
C VAL A 182 7.77 -10.72 -2.73
N ASP A 183 8.99 -10.25 -2.55
CA ASP A 183 9.28 -9.01 -1.83
C ASP A 183 8.90 -7.82 -2.73
N VAL A 184 7.91 -7.06 -2.31
CA VAL A 184 7.32 -5.94 -3.07
C VAL A 184 7.66 -4.58 -2.45
N ARG A 185 8.76 -4.51 -1.67
CA ARG A 185 9.22 -3.22 -1.13
C ARG A 185 9.42 -2.20 -2.25
N ASP A 186 9.02 -0.98 -1.98
CA ASP A 186 9.17 0.17 -2.89
C ASP A 186 8.49 -0.01 -4.28
N ALA A 187 7.56 -0.99 -4.41
CA ALA A 187 6.79 -1.23 -5.62
C ALA A 187 5.43 -0.53 -5.59
#